data_e47465fc101fcb640ea5abe7d1996692
#
_entry.id   e47465fc101fcb640ea5abe7d1996692
#
_cell.length_a   1.000
_cell.length_b   1.000
_cell.length_c   1.000
_cell.angle_alpha   90.00
_cell.angle_beta   90.00
_cell.angle_gamma   90.00
#
_symmetry.space_group_name_H-M   'P 1'
#
loop_
_entity.id
_entity.type
_entity.pdbx_description
1 polymer ?
#
loop_
_entity_poly.entity_id
_entity_poly.type
_entity_poly.pdbx_seq_one_letter_code
_entity_poly.pdbx_strand_id
1 'polypeptide(L)'
;MGVLFQGAESIIWDDGETVSKRRVRKAYRIEALDTKIINSRTRREARILKKLEVVGIPAPKLIDVHGNTIVMEKIDGMPLKEKIDDSDDQKALFYDLGVLVSKLHLADIVHGDLTTSNFIFRDKIHVIDFGLSYVSSKDEDKAVDLYVFEKAVGCRHDTKLLESFYEGYMANGSSDVLNKLETVRLRGRKRERTAFG
;
A
#
# COMPACT_ATOMS: atom_id res chain seq x y z
N MET A 1 -21.03 0.76 -16.23
CA MET A 1 -20.65 1.06 -14.82
C MET A 1 -21.08 -0.07 -13.93
N GLY A 2 -20.14 -0.84 -13.37
CA GLY A 2 -20.39 -1.89 -12.39
C GLY A 2 -19.62 -1.57 -11.10
N VAL A 3 -20.15 -1.99 -9.93
CA VAL A 3 -19.41 -1.91 -8.68
C VAL A 3 -18.33 -2.99 -8.73
N LEU A 4 -17.06 -2.59 -8.75
CA LEU A 4 -15.90 -3.50 -8.73
C LEU A 4 -15.63 -3.97 -7.30
N PHE A 5 -15.69 -3.07 -6.34
CA PHE A 5 -15.43 -3.35 -4.93
C PHE A 5 -16.18 -2.37 -4.03
N GLN A 6 -16.71 -2.90 -2.92
CA GLN A 6 -17.32 -2.09 -1.85
C GLN A 6 -16.68 -2.45 -0.53
N GLY A 7 -15.86 -1.54 -0.03
CA GLY A 7 -15.22 -1.66 1.28
C GLY A 7 -15.86 -0.75 2.33
N ALA A 8 -15.35 -0.85 3.55
CA ALA A 8 -15.83 -0.03 4.66
C ALA A 8 -15.57 1.48 4.48
N GLU A 9 -14.56 1.89 3.73
CA GLU A 9 -14.14 3.29 3.57
C GLU A 9 -14.41 3.87 2.18
N SER A 10 -14.55 3.03 1.16
CA SER A 10 -14.75 3.47 -0.22
C SER A 10 -15.52 2.45 -1.05
N ILE A 11 -16.14 2.94 -2.13
CA ILE A 11 -16.71 2.15 -3.20
C ILE A 11 -15.90 2.44 -4.45
N ILE A 12 -15.58 1.39 -5.20
CA ILE A 12 -14.83 1.47 -6.46
C ILE A 12 -15.74 0.99 -7.58
N TRP A 13 -15.89 1.81 -8.61
CA TRP A 13 -16.62 1.48 -9.83
C TRP A 13 -15.66 1.24 -10.97
N ASP A 14 -16.00 0.29 -11.82
CA ASP A 14 -15.35 0.02 -13.09
C ASP A 14 -16.05 0.83 -14.19
N ASP A 15 -15.29 1.71 -14.82
CA ASP A 15 -15.74 2.58 -15.90
C ASP A 15 -15.05 2.20 -17.24
N GLY A 16 -14.56 0.95 -17.36
CA GLY A 16 -13.84 0.42 -18.53
C GLY A 16 -12.33 0.59 -18.40
N GLU A 17 -11.76 1.63 -19.01
CA GLU A 17 -10.32 1.93 -18.92
C GLU A 17 -9.92 2.64 -17.62
N THR A 18 -10.91 3.10 -16.84
CA THR A 18 -10.73 3.83 -15.60
C THR A 18 -11.47 3.21 -14.45
N VAL A 19 -11.06 3.55 -13.24
CA VAL A 19 -11.79 3.26 -12.01
C VAL A 19 -12.07 4.54 -11.24
N SER A 20 -13.29 4.61 -10.69
CA SER A 20 -13.72 5.72 -9.84
C SER A 20 -13.80 5.23 -8.39
N LYS A 21 -12.95 5.78 -7.50
CA LYS A 21 -12.92 5.49 -6.08
C LYS A 21 -13.57 6.62 -5.29
N ARG A 22 -14.77 6.37 -4.74
CA ARG A 22 -15.50 7.33 -3.91
C ARG A 22 -15.44 6.95 -2.44
N ARG A 23 -15.05 7.89 -1.58
CA ARG A 23 -15.09 7.69 -0.12
C ARG A 23 -16.50 7.79 0.41
N VAL A 24 -16.86 6.85 1.31
CA VAL A 24 -18.20 6.75 1.90
C VAL A 24 -18.22 7.52 3.23
N ARG A 25 -19.31 8.25 3.45
CA ARG A 25 -19.59 8.92 4.73
C ARG A 25 -19.83 7.90 5.84
N LYS A 26 -19.42 8.26 7.04
CA LYS A 26 -19.62 7.44 8.24
C LYS A 26 -20.76 8.02 9.08
N ALA A 27 -21.86 7.29 9.21
CA ALA A 27 -23.04 7.74 9.94
C ALA A 27 -22.77 8.07 11.44
N TYR A 28 -21.74 7.46 12.04
CA TYR A 28 -21.35 7.68 13.44
C TYR A 28 -20.48 8.93 13.66
N ARG A 29 -20.08 9.62 12.58
CA ARG A 29 -19.26 10.85 12.69
C ARG A 29 -20.09 12.09 12.52
N ILE A 30 -19.72 13.16 13.22
CA ILE A 30 -20.27 14.50 12.98
C ILE A 30 -19.97 14.88 11.52
N GLU A 31 -20.98 15.33 10.80
CA GLU A 31 -20.93 15.61 9.36
C GLU A 31 -19.76 16.52 8.95
N ALA A 32 -19.56 17.62 9.67
CA ALA A 32 -18.47 18.57 9.40
C ALA A 32 -17.09 17.93 9.54
N LEU A 33 -16.90 17.07 10.56
CA LEU A 33 -15.66 16.34 10.79
C LEU A 33 -15.44 15.28 9.70
N ASP A 34 -16.47 14.50 9.37
CA ASP A 34 -16.39 13.45 8.36
C ASP A 34 -16.05 14.04 6.99
N THR A 35 -16.70 15.13 6.59
CA THR A 35 -16.40 15.86 5.35
C THR A 35 -14.94 16.34 5.32
N LYS A 36 -14.41 16.88 6.41
CA LYS A 36 -13.01 17.32 6.51
C LYS A 36 -12.03 16.15 6.36
N ILE A 37 -12.31 15.02 7.01
CA ILE A 37 -11.48 13.81 6.93
C ILE A 37 -11.49 13.26 5.50
N ILE A 38 -12.66 13.10 4.90
CA ILE A 38 -12.83 12.58 3.54
C ILE A 38 -12.06 13.46 2.55
N ASN A 39 -12.28 14.78 2.56
CA ASN A 39 -11.60 15.72 1.66
C ASN A 39 -10.07 15.70 1.85
N SER A 40 -9.60 15.64 3.10
CA SER A 40 -8.17 15.57 3.40
C SER A 40 -7.54 14.28 2.85
N ARG A 41 -8.17 13.13 3.06
CA ARG A 41 -7.71 11.83 2.58
C ARG A 41 -7.74 11.75 1.05
N THR A 42 -8.81 12.23 0.40
CA THR A 42 -8.92 12.28 -1.07
C THR A 42 -7.81 13.11 -1.69
N ARG A 43 -7.57 14.32 -1.17
CA ARG A 43 -6.49 15.19 -1.66
C ARG A 43 -5.10 14.61 -1.42
N ARG A 44 -4.89 13.92 -0.30
CA ARG A 44 -3.61 13.27 0.02
C ARG A 44 -3.33 12.13 -0.95
N GLU A 45 -4.29 11.23 -1.16
CA GLU A 45 -4.19 10.12 -2.10
C GLU A 45 -3.89 10.62 -3.53
N ALA A 46 -4.62 11.64 -3.99
CA ALA A 46 -4.38 12.25 -5.30
C ALA A 46 -2.97 12.85 -5.44
N ARG A 47 -2.44 13.50 -4.39
CA ARG A 47 -1.07 14.04 -4.41
C ARG A 47 -0.03 12.92 -4.47
N ILE A 48 -0.26 11.82 -3.77
CA ILE A 48 0.63 10.66 -3.80
C ILE A 48 0.64 10.05 -5.20
N LEU A 49 -0.52 9.82 -5.82
CA LEU A 49 -0.60 9.31 -7.19
C LEU A 49 0.19 10.19 -8.19
N LYS A 50 0.04 11.52 -8.10
CA LYS A 50 0.84 12.45 -8.92
C LYS A 50 2.35 12.33 -8.65
N LYS A 51 2.74 12.20 -7.38
CA LYS A 51 4.16 12.02 -7.01
C LYS A 51 4.72 10.73 -7.58
N LEU A 52 3.97 9.63 -7.50
CA LEU A 52 4.37 8.32 -8.05
C LEU A 52 4.61 8.38 -9.56
N GLU A 53 3.74 9.06 -10.30
CA GLU A 53 3.91 9.27 -11.74
C GLU A 53 5.19 10.03 -12.05
N VAL A 54 5.47 11.11 -11.32
CA VAL A 54 6.69 11.93 -11.50
C VAL A 54 7.97 11.13 -11.21
N VAL A 55 7.97 10.26 -10.19
CA VAL A 55 9.15 9.45 -9.83
C VAL A 55 9.21 8.12 -10.57
N GLY A 56 8.27 7.83 -11.47
CA GLY A 56 8.24 6.64 -12.32
C GLY A 56 7.97 5.33 -11.57
N ILE A 57 7.30 5.39 -10.42
CA ILE A 57 6.89 4.20 -9.67
C ILE A 57 5.58 3.65 -10.27
N PRO A 58 5.52 2.34 -10.62
CA PRO A 58 4.33 1.73 -11.21
C PRO A 58 3.12 1.82 -10.27
N ALA A 59 2.13 2.61 -10.65
CA ALA A 59 0.87 2.85 -9.93
C ALA A 59 -0.19 3.36 -10.91
N PRO A 60 -1.49 3.36 -10.55
CA PRO A 60 -2.53 3.98 -11.37
C PRO A 60 -2.25 5.47 -11.61
N LYS A 61 -2.36 5.92 -12.86
CA LYS A 61 -2.29 7.35 -13.17
C LYS A 61 -3.53 8.07 -12.68
N LEU A 62 -3.33 9.22 -12.03
CA LEU A 62 -4.45 10.07 -11.65
C LEU A 62 -5.02 10.75 -12.89
N ILE A 63 -6.34 10.61 -13.10
CA ILE A 63 -7.05 11.26 -14.22
C ILE A 63 -7.77 12.51 -13.72
N ASP A 64 -8.58 12.37 -12.65
CA ASP A 64 -9.34 13.49 -12.11
C ASP A 64 -9.69 13.33 -10.62
N VAL A 65 -10.16 14.42 -10.00
CA VAL A 65 -10.63 14.45 -8.61
C VAL A 65 -11.87 15.32 -8.49
N HIS A 66 -13.00 14.72 -8.15
CA HIS A 66 -14.27 15.40 -7.93
C HIS A 66 -14.76 15.21 -6.50
N GLY A 67 -14.69 16.24 -5.66
CA GLY A 67 -15.15 16.20 -4.28
C GLY A 67 -14.46 15.07 -3.48
N ASN A 68 -15.20 14.00 -3.21
CA ASN A 68 -14.72 12.82 -2.49
C ASN A 68 -14.38 11.61 -3.40
N THR A 69 -14.34 11.83 -4.71
CA THR A 69 -14.06 10.80 -5.73
C THR A 69 -12.73 11.05 -6.42
N ILE A 70 -11.95 10.00 -6.57
CA ILE A 70 -10.74 9.98 -7.39
C ILE A 70 -11.03 9.12 -8.61
N VAL A 71 -10.74 9.65 -9.81
CA VAL A 71 -10.75 8.91 -11.07
C VAL A 71 -9.31 8.61 -11.46
N MET A 72 -9.00 7.35 -11.71
CA MET A 72 -7.64 6.90 -12.02
C MET A 72 -7.65 5.79 -13.07
N GLU A 73 -6.50 5.53 -13.67
CA GLU A 73 -6.26 4.41 -14.58
C GLU A 73 -6.66 3.08 -13.94
N LYS A 74 -7.34 2.23 -14.70
CA LYS A 74 -7.55 0.84 -14.32
C LYS A 74 -6.31 0.03 -14.66
N ILE A 75 -5.76 -0.68 -13.68
CA ILE A 75 -4.68 -1.64 -13.91
C ILE A 75 -5.32 -3.00 -14.15
N ASP A 76 -5.40 -3.41 -15.41
CA ASP A 76 -5.87 -4.74 -15.78
C ASP A 76 -4.76 -5.76 -15.52
N GLY A 77 -4.90 -6.54 -14.46
CA GLY A 77 -3.93 -7.53 -14.03
C GLY A 77 -4.48 -8.40 -12.91
N MET A 78 -3.66 -9.36 -12.50
CA MET A 78 -3.98 -10.27 -11.39
C MET A 78 -3.58 -9.65 -10.06
N PRO A 79 -4.39 -9.75 -8.98
CA PRO A 79 -3.95 -9.39 -7.64
C PRO A 79 -2.64 -10.13 -7.30
N LEU A 80 -1.64 -9.40 -6.78
CA LEU A 80 -0.31 -9.99 -6.55
C LEU A 80 -0.37 -11.18 -5.58
N LYS A 81 -1.26 -11.14 -4.60
CA LYS A 81 -1.47 -12.25 -3.66
C LYS A 81 -1.84 -13.56 -4.37
N GLU A 82 -2.64 -13.49 -5.45
CA GLU A 82 -3.04 -14.65 -6.25
C GLU A 82 -1.90 -15.06 -7.19
N LYS A 83 -1.23 -14.08 -7.80
CA LYS A 83 -0.06 -14.34 -8.64
C LYS A 83 1.05 -15.05 -7.87
N ILE A 84 1.26 -14.73 -6.59
CA ILE A 84 2.24 -15.41 -5.72
C ILE A 84 1.81 -16.86 -5.48
N ASP A 85 0.52 -17.09 -5.17
CA ASP A 85 0.00 -18.44 -4.90
C ASP A 85 0.14 -19.37 -6.14
N ASP A 86 -0.01 -18.79 -7.35
CA ASP A 86 0.03 -19.52 -8.64
C ASP A 86 1.45 -19.60 -9.24
N SER A 87 2.47 -19.01 -8.62
CA SER A 87 3.82 -18.90 -9.20
C SER A 87 4.75 -19.99 -8.70
N ASP A 88 5.51 -20.59 -9.63
CA ASP A 88 6.64 -21.46 -9.32
C ASP A 88 7.84 -20.68 -8.78
N ASP A 89 7.96 -19.38 -9.09
CA ASP A 89 9.04 -18.49 -8.64
C ASP A 89 8.52 -17.36 -7.75
N GLN A 90 8.01 -17.74 -6.58
CA GLN A 90 7.55 -16.81 -5.56
C GLN A 90 8.68 -15.90 -5.05
N LYS A 91 9.93 -16.40 -5.02
CA LYS A 91 11.08 -15.63 -4.54
C LYS A 91 11.38 -14.44 -5.45
N ALA A 92 11.34 -14.61 -6.76
CA ALA A 92 11.52 -13.50 -7.70
C ALA A 92 10.44 -12.41 -7.51
N LEU A 93 9.17 -12.81 -7.34
CA LEU A 93 8.08 -11.87 -7.07
C LEU A 93 8.29 -11.09 -5.77
N PHE A 94 8.77 -11.75 -4.72
CA PHE A 94 9.08 -11.08 -3.45
C PHE A 94 10.29 -10.16 -3.54
N TYR A 95 11.32 -10.54 -4.32
CA TYR A 95 12.45 -9.67 -4.61
C TYR A 95 12.00 -8.40 -5.34
N ASP A 96 11.23 -8.53 -6.43
CA ASP A 96 10.72 -7.40 -7.21
C ASP A 96 9.81 -6.50 -6.37
N LEU A 97 9.00 -7.10 -5.49
CA LEU A 97 8.18 -6.35 -4.53
C LEU A 97 9.06 -5.56 -3.55
N GLY A 98 10.14 -6.15 -3.05
CA GLY A 98 11.13 -5.47 -2.21
C GLY A 98 11.75 -4.27 -2.92
N VAL A 99 12.17 -4.44 -4.18
CA VAL A 99 12.69 -3.34 -5.02
C VAL A 99 11.64 -2.23 -5.19
N LEU A 100 10.37 -2.57 -5.42
CA LEU A 100 9.30 -1.58 -5.56
C LEU A 100 9.07 -0.79 -4.26
N VAL A 101 8.99 -1.49 -3.12
CA VAL A 101 8.79 -0.86 -1.81
C VAL A 101 9.98 0.03 -1.43
N SER A 102 11.21 -0.39 -1.74
CA SER A 102 12.40 0.45 -1.50
C SER A 102 12.33 1.77 -2.28
N LYS A 103 11.84 1.76 -3.53
CA LYS A 103 11.63 2.98 -4.32
C LYS A 103 10.55 3.89 -3.73
N LEU A 104 9.46 3.32 -3.16
CA LEU A 104 8.46 4.11 -2.42
C LEU A 104 9.10 4.85 -1.24
N HIS A 105 9.86 4.11 -0.42
CA HIS A 105 10.53 4.67 0.75
C HIS A 105 11.63 5.67 0.39
N LEU A 106 12.36 5.47 -0.71
CA LEU A 106 13.33 6.42 -1.23
C LEU A 106 12.65 7.73 -1.66
N ALA A 107 11.43 7.65 -2.19
CA ALA A 107 10.60 8.82 -2.52
C ALA A 107 9.86 9.41 -1.29
N ASP A 108 10.19 8.97 -0.07
CA ASP A 108 9.53 9.36 1.18
C ASP A 108 8.03 9.08 1.21
N ILE A 109 7.57 8.05 0.51
CA ILE A 109 6.17 7.60 0.54
C ILE A 109 6.07 6.38 1.44
N VAL A 110 5.29 6.52 2.53
CA VAL A 110 4.88 5.43 3.42
C VAL A 110 3.49 4.98 2.96
N HIS A 111 3.32 3.68 2.70
CA HIS A 111 2.06 3.16 2.19
C HIS A 111 0.96 3.16 3.26
N GLY A 112 1.30 2.76 4.48
CA GLY A 112 0.40 2.76 5.63
C GLY A 112 -0.58 1.56 5.68
N ASP A 113 -0.60 0.73 4.63
CA ASP A 113 -1.36 -0.53 4.55
C ASP A 113 -0.65 -1.50 3.60
N LEU A 114 0.63 -1.76 3.88
CA LEU A 114 1.50 -2.54 3.00
C LEU A 114 1.16 -4.03 3.11
N THR A 115 0.37 -4.53 2.15
CA THR A 115 -0.04 -5.95 2.05
C THR A 115 0.02 -6.41 0.60
N THR A 116 0.17 -7.72 0.35
CA THR A 116 0.18 -8.29 -1.01
C THR A 116 -1.15 -8.09 -1.76
N SER A 117 -2.22 -7.72 -1.06
CA SER A 117 -3.53 -7.39 -1.64
C SER A 117 -3.55 -6.00 -2.29
N ASN A 118 -2.62 -5.11 -1.90
CA ASN A 118 -2.53 -3.74 -2.40
C ASN A 118 -1.54 -3.61 -3.56
N PHE A 119 -1.33 -4.72 -4.28
CA PHE A 119 -0.54 -4.77 -5.50
C PHE A 119 -1.24 -5.58 -6.58
N ILE A 120 -1.04 -5.15 -7.84
CA ILE A 120 -1.52 -5.85 -9.04
C ILE A 120 -0.30 -6.20 -9.91
N PHE A 121 -0.27 -7.43 -10.41
CA PHE A 121 0.69 -7.89 -11.39
C PHE A 121 0.07 -7.87 -12.78
N ARG A 122 0.67 -7.15 -13.72
CA ARG A 122 0.32 -7.14 -15.14
C ARG A 122 1.54 -7.58 -15.97
N ASP A 123 2.40 -6.68 -16.31
CA ASP A 123 3.73 -6.86 -16.89
C ASP A 123 4.83 -6.75 -15.82
N LYS A 124 4.53 -6.05 -14.77
CA LYS A 124 5.31 -5.83 -13.54
C LYS A 124 4.36 -5.57 -12.37
N ILE A 125 4.92 -5.46 -11.18
CA ILE A 125 4.13 -5.16 -9.98
C ILE A 125 3.76 -3.67 -9.97
N HIS A 126 2.46 -3.38 -9.81
CA HIS A 126 1.90 -2.04 -9.64
C HIS A 126 1.36 -1.92 -8.23
N VAL A 127 1.70 -0.85 -7.53
CA VAL A 127 1.16 -0.55 -6.19
C VAL A 127 -0.16 0.21 -6.33
N ILE A 128 -1.16 -0.19 -5.52
CA ILE A 128 -2.49 0.42 -5.52
C ILE A 128 -2.92 0.78 -4.09
N ASP A 129 -4.00 1.55 -3.97
CA ASP A 129 -4.65 1.95 -2.71
C ASP A 129 -3.78 2.74 -1.73
N PHE A 130 -3.69 4.04 -2.00
CA PHE A 130 -2.95 5.00 -1.15
C PHE A 130 -3.84 5.70 -0.11
N GLY A 131 -4.96 5.07 0.26
CA GLY A 131 -5.95 5.64 1.18
C GLY A 131 -5.43 5.97 2.58
N LEU A 132 -4.41 5.24 3.05
CA LEU A 132 -3.74 5.45 4.33
C LEU A 132 -2.32 6.02 4.19
N SER A 133 -1.84 6.20 2.97
CA SER A 133 -0.47 6.62 2.68
C SER A 133 -0.21 8.08 3.05
N TYR A 134 1.04 8.37 3.36
CA TYR A 134 1.52 9.72 3.67
C TYR A 134 2.99 9.91 3.32
N VAL A 135 3.45 11.16 3.32
CA VAL A 135 4.85 11.48 3.05
C VAL A 135 5.60 11.60 4.36
N SER A 136 6.69 10.85 4.52
CA SER A 136 7.59 10.92 5.66
C SER A 136 9.01 10.49 5.29
N SER A 137 9.98 11.29 5.68
CA SER A 137 11.41 10.96 5.57
C SER A 137 11.94 10.16 6.77
N LYS A 138 11.11 9.89 7.78
CA LYS A 138 11.53 9.21 9.02
C LYS A 138 11.70 7.71 8.79
N ASP A 139 12.86 7.18 9.15
CA ASP A 139 13.13 5.73 9.10
C ASP A 139 12.17 4.92 9.97
N GLU A 140 11.70 5.49 11.08
CA GLU A 140 10.71 4.88 11.96
C GLU A 140 9.38 4.59 11.22
N ASP A 141 8.88 5.55 10.43
CA ASP A 141 7.62 5.40 9.71
C ASP A 141 7.75 4.34 8.60
N LYS A 142 8.89 4.35 7.88
CA LYS A 142 9.24 3.34 6.87
C LYS A 142 9.39 1.94 7.50
N ALA A 143 10.01 1.86 8.68
CA ALA A 143 10.15 0.61 9.43
C ALA A 143 8.80 0.06 9.92
N VAL A 144 7.87 0.93 10.34
CA VAL A 144 6.50 0.52 10.70
C VAL A 144 5.76 -0.03 9.48
N ASP A 145 5.93 0.58 8.31
CA ASP A 145 5.34 0.09 7.06
C ASP A 145 5.84 -1.32 6.71
N LEU A 146 7.15 -1.58 6.83
CA LEU A 146 7.74 -2.90 6.66
C LEU A 146 7.23 -3.91 7.71
N TYR A 147 7.04 -3.48 8.95
CA TYR A 147 6.50 -4.35 10.00
C TYR A 147 5.05 -4.76 9.72
N VAL A 148 4.21 -3.85 9.20
CA VAL A 148 2.86 -4.16 8.73
C VAL A 148 2.91 -5.20 7.62
N PHE A 149 3.85 -5.05 6.66
CA PHE A 149 4.05 -6.02 5.59
C PHE A 149 4.42 -7.42 6.12
N GLU A 150 5.36 -7.52 7.06
CA GLU A 150 5.73 -8.81 7.68
C GLU A 150 4.53 -9.52 8.31
N LYS A 151 3.71 -8.77 9.03
CA LYS A 151 2.49 -9.34 9.64
C LYS A 151 1.51 -9.82 8.58
N ALA A 152 1.32 -9.06 7.51
CA ALA A 152 0.44 -9.45 6.41
C ALA A 152 0.96 -10.71 5.69
N VAL A 153 2.27 -10.81 5.44
CA VAL A 153 2.91 -12.00 4.86
C VAL A 153 2.71 -13.21 5.78
N GLY A 154 2.98 -13.07 7.08
CA GLY A 154 2.81 -14.16 8.05
C GLY A 154 1.38 -14.68 8.19
N CYS A 155 0.36 -13.92 7.74
CA CYS A 155 -1.03 -14.37 7.74
C CYS A 155 -1.41 -15.17 6.49
N ARG A 156 -0.63 -15.08 5.39
CA ARG A 156 -1.06 -15.63 4.10
C ARG A 156 0.01 -16.45 3.36
N HIS A 157 1.26 -16.04 3.45
CA HIS A 157 2.36 -16.62 2.67
C HIS A 157 3.44 -17.23 3.57
N ASP A 158 4.35 -18.02 3.00
CA ASP A 158 5.53 -18.51 3.74
C ASP A 158 6.43 -17.33 4.10
N THR A 159 6.69 -17.17 5.40
CA THR A 159 7.55 -16.09 5.93
C THR A 159 9.01 -16.18 5.45
N LYS A 160 9.46 -17.34 4.93
CA LYS A 160 10.78 -17.49 4.30
C LYS A 160 10.94 -16.59 3.07
N LEU A 161 9.84 -16.22 2.40
CA LEU A 161 9.85 -15.30 1.26
C LEU A 161 10.28 -13.88 1.64
N LEU A 162 10.20 -13.52 2.92
CA LEU A 162 10.69 -12.24 3.43
C LEU A 162 12.20 -12.05 3.23
N GLU A 163 12.97 -13.14 3.16
CA GLU A 163 14.40 -13.07 2.86
C GLU A 163 14.64 -12.43 1.48
N SER A 164 13.99 -12.97 0.45
CA SER A 164 14.06 -12.43 -0.91
C SER A 164 13.49 -11.01 -1.02
N PHE A 165 12.42 -10.71 -0.26
CA PHE A 165 11.89 -9.34 -0.19
C PHE A 165 12.93 -8.36 0.36
N TYR A 166 13.64 -8.71 1.43
CA TYR A 166 14.65 -7.81 2.01
C TYR A 166 15.90 -7.69 1.15
N GLU A 167 16.29 -8.75 0.43
CA GLU A 167 17.33 -8.66 -0.61
C GLU A 167 16.95 -7.62 -1.67
N GLY A 168 15.73 -7.67 -2.20
CA GLY A 168 15.21 -6.69 -3.15
C GLY A 168 15.08 -5.29 -2.54
N TYR A 169 14.61 -5.18 -1.30
CA TYR A 169 14.49 -3.91 -0.61
C TYR A 169 15.85 -3.19 -0.48
N MET A 170 16.91 -3.93 -0.19
CA MET A 170 18.26 -3.37 -0.06
C MET A 170 18.85 -2.86 -1.39
N ALA A 171 18.24 -3.15 -2.53
CA ALA A 171 18.70 -2.59 -3.80
C ALA A 171 18.64 -1.05 -3.85
N ASN A 172 17.71 -0.41 -3.14
CA ASN A 172 17.57 1.05 -3.03
C ASN A 172 17.27 1.51 -1.60
N GLY A 173 16.96 0.59 -0.68
CA GLY A 173 16.57 0.87 0.69
C GLY A 173 17.75 1.21 1.59
N SER A 174 17.44 1.79 2.76
CA SER A 174 18.43 2.15 3.76
C SER A 174 18.58 1.05 4.82
N SER A 175 19.82 0.74 5.20
CA SER A 175 20.14 -0.10 6.36
C SER A 175 19.58 0.48 7.66
N ASP A 176 19.48 1.82 7.76
CA ASP A 176 18.95 2.49 8.95
C ASP A 176 17.45 2.16 9.16
N VAL A 177 16.68 2.05 8.07
CA VAL A 177 15.28 1.58 8.13
C VAL A 177 15.21 0.15 8.66
N LEU A 178 16.10 -0.76 8.20
CA LEU A 178 16.11 -2.15 8.67
C LEU A 178 16.57 -2.24 10.14
N ASN A 179 17.58 -1.45 10.56
CA ASN A 179 17.97 -1.34 11.96
C ASN A 179 16.80 -0.85 12.84
N LYS A 180 16.03 0.11 12.33
CA LYS A 180 14.85 0.61 13.03
C LYS A 180 13.73 -0.42 13.10
N LEU A 181 13.58 -1.25 12.05
CA LEU A 181 12.61 -2.34 12.02
C LEU A 181 12.81 -3.33 13.17
N GLU A 182 14.06 -3.64 13.55
CA GLU A 182 14.32 -4.50 14.72
C GLU A 182 13.73 -3.90 16.00
N THR A 183 13.86 -2.59 16.18
CA THR A 183 13.26 -1.89 17.33
C THR A 183 11.72 -1.93 17.29
N VAL A 184 11.14 -1.78 16.09
CA VAL A 184 9.66 -1.87 15.89
C VAL A 184 9.16 -3.28 16.20
N ARG A 185 9.85 -4.33 15.74
CA ARG A 185 9.54 -5.74 16.03
C ARG A 185 9.53 -6.03 17.54
N LEU A 186 10.52 -5.51 18.27
CA LEU A 186 10.60 -5.67 19.73
C LEU A 186 9.40 -5.04 20.46
N ARG A 187 8.99 -3.84 20.03
CA ARG A 187 7.80 -3.15 20.58
C ARG A 187 6.51 -3.90 20.25
N GLY A 188 6.38 -4.43 19.03
CA GLY A 188 5.23 -5.23 18.61
C GLY A 188 5.06 -6.47 19.48
N ARG A 189 6.13 -7.26 19.68
CA ARG A 189 6.13 -8.45 20.54
C ARG A 189 5.78 -8.13 22.00
N LYS A 190 6.21 -7.00 22.54
CA LYS A 190 5.87 -6.59 23.91
C LYS A 190 4.37 -6.30 24.04
N ARG A 191 3.77 -5.61 23.06
CA ARG A 191 2.32 -5.33 23.06
C ARG A 191 1.48 -6.61 22.96
N GLU A 192 1.87 -7.57 22.11
CA GLU A 192 1.19 -8.86 21.99
C GLU A 192 1.19 -9.61 23.34
N ARG A 193 2.32 -9.64 24.05
CA ARG A 193 2.41 -10.30 25.37
C ARG A 193 1.56 -9.62 26.44
N THR A 194 1.41 -8.31 26.43
CA THR A 194 0.58 -7.58 27.40
C THR A 194 -0.91 -7.59 27.06
N ALA A 195 -1.31 -7.95 25.87
CA ALA A 195 -2.71 -8.08 25.47
C ALA A 195 -3.33 -9.43 25.88
N PHE A 196 -2.52 -10.44 26.21
CA PHE A 196 -2.93 -11.79 26.60
C PHE A 196 -2.60 -12.13 28.08
N GLY A 197 -2.15 -11.19 28.87
CA GLY A 197 -1.94 -11.26 30.33
C GLY A 197 -2.90 -10.31 31.04
#